data_65cd3a37e96f57557600f9f55ae78d37
#
_entry.id   65cd3a37e96f57557600f9f55ae78d37
#
_cell.length_a   1.000
_cell.length_b   1.000
_cell.length_c   1.000
_cell.angle_alpha   90.00
_cell.angle_beta   90.00
_cell.angle_gamma   90.00
#
_symmetry.space_group_name_H-M   'P 1'
#
loop_
_entity.id
_entity.type
_entity.pdbx_description
1 polymer ?
#
loop_
_entity_poly.entity_id
_entity_poly.type
_entity_poly.pdbx_seq_one_letter_code
_entity_poly.pdbx_strand_id
1 'polypeptide(L)'
;MSVIKRLPRYYRFLGELKKNNITRISSKELSQRMGLTASQIRQDLNCFGGFGQQGYGYNVEQLQNEIGTILGVQNGFKTILFGCGNLGRAIASHMTFEDRGFELVGLFDSNADKMKDIRIKGLSVYPVEDLEVYCKEVEPKVAVLCVPTEAAPAIVERLVNLGITNFWNFSHYDIASNYPGVTVENVHLNDSLMTLSYQIMNREEQAD
;
A
#
# COMPACT_ATOMS: atom_id res chain seq x y z
N MET A 1 12.25 9.43 -8.19
CA MET A 1 11.32 8.41 -7.66
C MET A 1 11.65 7.08 -8.31
N SER A 2 11.87 6.02 -7.53
CA SER A 2 12.17 4.68 -8.04
C SER A 2 11.04 4.17 -8.95
N VAL A 3 11.37 3.39 -9.98
CA VAL A 3 10.39 2.76 -10.88
C VAL A 3 9.36 1.92 -10.10
N ILE A 4 9.79 1.22 -9.05
CA ILE A 4 8.91 0.42 -8.18
C ILE A 4 7.76 1.28 -7.60
N LYS A 5 8.04 2.51 -7.17
CA LYS A 5 7.00 3.42 -6.64
C LYS A 5 5.99 3.90 -7.69
N ARG A 6 6.30 3.74 -8.98
CA ARG A 6 5.38 4.06 -10.09
C ARG A 6 4.54 2.86 -10.55
N LEU A 7 5.01 1.62 -10.32
CA LEU A 7 4.29 0.41 -10.77
C LEU A 7 2.85 0.32 -10.25
N PRO A 8 2.53 0.64 -8.98
CA PRO A 8 1.15 0.63 -8.51
C PRO A 8 0.22 1.56 -9.30
N ARG A 9 0.76 2.68 -9.78
CA ARG A 9 0.02 3.63 -10.63
C ARG A 9 -0.26 3.04 -12.00
N TYR A 10 0.72 2.37 -12.62
CA TYR A 10 0.51 1.63 -13.88
C TYR A 10 -0.54 0.54 -13.70
N TYR A 11 -0.41 -0.29 -12.66
CA TYR A 11 -1.33 -1.41 -12.37
C TYR A 11 -2.78 -0.94 -12.28
N ARG A 12 -3.03 0.11 -11.48
CA ARG A 12 -4.36 0.71 -11.32
C ARG A 12 -4.90 1.22 -12.66
N PHE A 13 -4.08 1.94 -13.40
CA PHE A 13 -4.48 2.57 -14.66
C PHE A 13 -4.83 1.53 -15.73
N LEU A 14 -4.01 0.47 -15.85
CA LEU A 14 -4.28 -0.65 -16.75
C LEU A 14 -5.57 -1.38 -16.35
N GLY A 15 -5.85 -1.50 -15.06
CA GLY A 15 -7.12 -2.05 -14.56
C GLY A 15 -8.34 -1.22 -14.98
N GLU A 16 -8.23 0.10 -15.00
CA GLU A 16 -9.29 0.99 -15.52
C GLU A 16 -9.48 0.80 -17.03
N LEU A 17 -8.41 0.68 -17.80
CA LEU A 17 -8.48 0.41 -19.23
C LEU A 17 -9.15 -0.93 -19.53
N LYS A 18 -8.79 -1.98 -18.78
CA LYS A 18 -9.38 -3.31 -18.89
C LYS A 18 -10.89 -3.29 -18.63
N LYS A 19 -11.34 -2.57 -17.58
CA LYS A 19 -12.77 -2.37 -17.27
C LYS A 19 -13.52 -1.68 -18.40
N ASN A 20 -12.85 -0.82 -19.18
CA ASN A 20 -13.40 -0.13 -20.34
C ASN A 20 -13.22 -0.90 -21.66
N ASN A 21 -12.84 -2.20 -21.61
CA ASN A 21 -12.61 -3.06 -22.76
C ASN A 21 -11.52 -2.55 -23.73
N ILE A 22 -10.56 -1.75 -23.24
CA ILE A 22 -9.41 -1.31 -24.02
C ILE A 22 -8.34 -2.41 -23.94
N THR A 23 -8.08 -3.05 -25.06
CA THR A 23 -7.17 -4.21 -25.12
C THR A 23 -5.71 -3.83 -25.43
N ARG A 24 -5.48 -2.66 -26.03
CA ARG A 24 -4.15 -2.17 -26.40
C ARG A 24 -3.99 -0.69 -26.09
N ILE A 25 -2.76 -0.30 -25.72
CA ILE A 25 -2.40 1.09 -25.46
C ILE A 25 -0.96 1.37 -25.89
N SER A 26 -0.70 2.53 -26.48
CA SER A 26 0.65 2.99 -26.80
C SER A 26 1.31 3.68 -25.61
N SER A 27 2.65 3.76 -25.57
CA SER A 27 3.37 4.57 -24.56
C SER A 27 2.99 6.04 -24.63
N LYS A 28 2.61 6.55 -25.82
CA LYS A 28 2.16 7.93 -26.01
C LYS A 28 0.80 8.19 -25.33
N GLU A 29 -0.18 7.33 -25.56
CA GLU A 29 -1.51 7.43 -24.92
C GLU A 29 -1.43 7.24 -23.41
N LEU A 30 -0.61 6.27 -22.96
CA LEU A 30 -0.38 6.05 -21.54
C LEU A 30 0.28 7.27 -20.88
N SER A 31 1.23 7.93 -21.59
CA SER A 31 1.90 9.14 -21.09
C SER A 31 0.94 10.31 -20.89
N GLN A 32 0.04 10.53 -21.85
CA GLN A 32 -0.96 11.60 -21.77
C GLN A 32 -1.86 11.44 -20.55
N ARG A 33 -2.28 10.20 -20.28
CA ARG A 33 -3.18 9.89 -19.16
C ARG A 33 -2.47 9.88 -17.80
N MET A 34 -1.19 9.56 -17.75
CA MET A 34 -0.43 9.46 -16.50
C MET A 34 0.37 10.73 -16.17
N GLY A 35 0.43 11.73 -17.06
CA GLY A 35 1.28 12.91 -16.87
C GLY A 35 2.78 12.57 -16.79
N LEU A 36 3.21 11.54 -17.53
CA LEU A 36 4.61 11.12 -17.69
C LEU A 36 5.02 11.31 -19.13
N THR A 37 6.32 11.22 -19.45
CA THR A 37 6.78 11.17 -20.84
C THR A 37 6.70 9.75 -21.39
N ALA A 38 6.46 9.60 -22.69
CA ALA A 38 6.47 8.28 -23.34
C ALA A 38 7.84 7.60 -23.22
N SER A 39 8.93 8.37 -23.13
CA SER A 39 10.27 7.84 -22.89
C SER A 39 10.41 7.24 -21.48
N GLN A 40 9.91 7.95 -20.47
CA GLN A 40 9.92 7.46 -19.10
C GLN A 40 9.12 6.14 -18.97
N ILE A 41 7.95 6.06 -19.59
CA ILE A 41 7.13 4.84 -19.59
C ILE A 41 7.88 3.67 -20.21
N ARG A 42 8.52 3.88 -21.39
CA ARG A 42 9.32 2.83 -22.01
C ARG A 42 10.50 2.40 -21.15
N GLN A 43 11.20 3.35 -20.51
CA GLN A 43 12.28 3.06 -19.56
C GLN A 43 11.79 2.22 -18.38
N ASP A 44 10.69 2.66 -17.75
CA ASP A 44 10.13 1.98 -16.58
C ASP A 44 9.74 0.53 -16.91
N LEU A 45 9.05 0.33 -18.03
CA LEU A 45 8.61 -0.99 -18.42
C LEU A 45 9.76 -1.88 -18.90
N ASN A 46 10.78 -1.32 -19.55
CA ASN A 46 11.97 -2.08 -19.97
C ASN A 46 12.82 -2.58 -18.78
N CYS A 47 12.73 -1.97 -17.59
CA CYS A 47 13.43 -2.46 -16.39
C CYS A 47 12.99 -3.88 -15.98
N PHE A 48 11.81 -4.32 -16.39
CA PHE A 48 11.23 -5.60 -15.98
C PHE A 48 11.01 -6.60 -17.14
N GLY A 49 11.47 -6.25 -18.34
CA GLY A 49 11.32 -7.07 -19.55
C GLY A 49 10.73 -6.31 -20.73
N GLY A 50 10.77 -6.89 -21.90
CA GLY A 50 10.26 -6.29 -23.13
C GLY A 50 8.75 -6.47 -23.27
N PHE A 51 7.92 -5.65 -22.62
CA PHE A 51 6.45 -5.79 -22.62
C PHE A 51 5.75 -5.34 -23.91
N GLY A 52 6.44 -4.77 -24.88
CA GLY A 52 5.82 -4.24 -26.07
C GLY A 52 6.52 -4.68 -27.35
N GLN A 53 5.74 -4.89 -28.41
CA GLN A 53 6.27 -4.97 -29.77
C GLN A 53 6.34 -3.56 -30.36
N GLN A 54 7.48 -3.24 -30.98
CA GLN A 54 7.70 -1.95 -31.64
C GLN A 54 6.60 -1.71 -32.70
N GLY A 55 5.87 -0.61 -32.58
CA GLY A 55 4.77 -0.23 -33.46
C GLY A 55 3.36 -0.72 -33.05
N TYR A 56 3.24 -1.73 -32.18
CA TYR A 56 1.95 -2.31 -31.80
C TYR A 56 1.43 -1.89 -30.41
N GLY A 57 2.26 -1.18 -29.62
CA GLY A 57 1.93 -0.82 -28.24
C GLY A 57 1.92 -2.03 -27.29
N TYR A 58 1.31 -1.84 -26.13
CA TYR A 58 1.22 -2.83 -25.08
C TYR A 58 -0.15 -3.50 -25.07
N ASN A 59 -0.19 -4.82 -24.87
CA ASN A 59 -1.40 -5.51 -24.50
C ASN A 59 -1.74 -5.17 -23.03
N VAL A 60 -2.93 -4.61 -22.79
CA VAL A 60 -3.34 -4.08 -21.49
C VAL A 60 -3.41 -5.16 -20.43
N GLU A 61 -4.04 -6.29 -20.74
CA GLU A 61 -4.22 -7.40 -19.83
C GLU A 61 -2.90 -8.08 -19.47
N GLN A 62 -2.09 -8.38 -20.49
CA GLN A 62 -0.78 -8.98 -20.28
C GLN A 62 0.11 -8.07 -19.44
N LEU A 63 0.20 -6.78 -19.78
CA LEU A 63 1.02 -5.83 -19.03
C LEU A 63 0.53 -5.66 -17.59
N GLN A 64 -0.79 -5.62 -17.35
CA GLN A 64 -1.34 -5.57 -16.01
C GLN A 64 -0.96 -6.81 -15.20
N ASN A 65 -1.06 -8.00 -15.78
CA ASN A 65 -0.72 -9.25 -15.10
C ASN A 65 0.76 -9.33 -14.75
N GLU A 66 1.64 -8.94 -15.65
CA GLU A 66 3.09 -8.90 -15.43
C GLU A 66 3.46 -7.91 -14.31
N ILE A 67 2.90 -6.70 -14.33
CA ILE A 67 3.09 -5.72 -13.26
C ILE A 67 2.50 -6.25 -11.95
N GLY A 68 1.36 -6.91 -11.99
CA GLY A 68 0.74 -7.56 -10.82
C GLY A 68 1.66 -8.62 -10.20
N THR A 69 2.31 -9.43 -11.03
CA THR A 69 3.31 -10.43 -10.58
C THR A 69 4.50 -9.76 -9.92
N ILE A 70 5.04 -8.69 -10.51
CA ILE A 70 6.16 -7.92 -9.94
C ILE A 70 5.78 -7.31 -8.59
N LEU A 71 4.55 -6.79 -8.46
CA LEU A 71 4.02 -6.20 -7.23
C LEU A 71 3.60 -7.25 -6.19
N GLY A 72 3.51 -8.52 -6.57
CA GLY A 72 3.10 -9.60 -5.67
C GLY A 72 1.63 -9.57 -5.27
N VAL A 73 0.73 -9.04 -6.14
CA VAL A 73 -0.69 -8.89 -5.80
C VAL A 73 -1.44 -10.22 -5.65
N GLN A 74 -0.81 -11.37 -5.96
CA GLN A 74 -1.39 -12.70 -5.77
C GLN A 74 -0.95 -13.38 -4.46
N ASN A 75 -0.05 -12.78 -3.67
CA ASN A 75 0.60 -13.48 -2.56
C ASN A 75 -0.30 -13.74 -1.34
N GLY A 76 -1.31 -12.90 -1.10
CA GLY A 76 -2.23 -13.06 0.02
C GLY A 76 -1.53 -12.99 1.39
N PHE A 77 -0.60 -12.05 1.59
CA PHE A 77 0.11 -11.92 2.85
C PHE A 77 -0.85 -11.66 4.01
N LYS A 78 -0.95 -12.59 4.96
CA LYS A 78 -1.73 -12.42 6.18
C LYS A 78 -1.28 -11.17 6.94
N THR A 79 -2.21 -10.27 7.17
CA THR A 79 -1.98 -8.92 7.66
C THR A 79 -2.82 -8.66 8.90
N ILE A 80 -2.22 -8.09 9.93
CA ILE A 80 -2.91 -7.62 11.13
C ILE A 80 -2.84 -6.10 11.22
N LEU A 81 -3.87 -5.47 11.80
CA LEU A 81 -3.96 -4.03 11.94
C LEU A 81 -4.07 -3.63 13.40
N PHE A 82 -3.26 -2.66 13.81
CA PHE A 82 -3.23 -2.06 15.15
C PHE A 82 -3.81 -0.66 15.14
N GLY A 83 -4.71 -0.39 16.09
CA GLY A 83 -5.38 0.88 16.24
C GLY A 83 -6.67 0.95 15.44
N CYS A 84 -7.79 0.58 16.07
CA CYS A 84 -9.13 0.60 15.50
C CYS A 84 -9.88 1.93 15.76
N GLY A 85 -9.15 3.03 15.82
CA GLY A 85 -9.69 4.40 15.82
C GLY A 85 -10.26 4.77 14.44
N ASN A 86 -10.50 6.05 14.20
CA ASN A 86 -11.12 6.52 12.95
C ASN A 86 -10.33 6.10 11.70
N LEU A 87 -9.00 6.30 11.70
CA LEU A 87 -8.16 5.95 10.55
C LEU A 87 -8.10 4.43 10.34
N GLY A 88 -7.79 3.66 11.38
CA GLY A 88 -7.67 2.21 11.25
C GLY A 88 -8.98 1.55 10.83
N ARG A 89 -10.12 1.98 11.37
CA ARG A 89 -11.44 1.51 10.90
C ARG A 89 -11.71 1.86 9.45
N ALA A 90 -11.37 3.07 9.03
CA ALA A 90 -11.53 3.47 7.62
C ALA A 90 -10.67 2.60 6.69
N ILE A 91 -9.40 2.38 7.04
CA ILE A 91 -8.49 1.51 6.29
C ILE A 91 -9.03 0.08 6.25
N ALA A 92 -9.36 -0.51 7.40
CA ALA A 92 -9.86 -1.89 7.46
C ALA A 92 -11.18 -2.09 6.69
N SER A 93 -12.08 -1.10 6.72
CA SER A 93 -13.39 -1.20 6.08
C SER A 93 -13.36 -0.96 4.57
N HIS A 94 -12.57 0.01 4.12
CA HIS A 94 -12.66 0.51 2.74
C HIS A 94 -11.52 0.07 1.82
N MET A 95 -10.38 -0.37 2.39
CA MET A 95 -9.30 -0.91 1.57
C MET A 95 -9.62 -2.32 1.09
N THR A 96 -9.36 -2.58 -0.19
CA THR A 96 -9.42 -3.93 -0.78
C THR A 96 -8.02 -4.56 -0.65
N PHE A 97 -7.74 -5.16 0.50
CA PHE A 97 -6.45 -5.80 0.80
C PHE A 97 -6.16 -6.93 -0.19
N GLU A 98 -7.17 -7.72 -0.49
CA GLU A 98 -7.10 -8.90 -1.35
C GLU A 98 -6.65 -8.54 -2.77
N ASP A 99 -7.15 -7.44 -3.33
CA ASP A 99 -6.74 -6.93 -4.65
C ASP A 99 -5.30 -6.39 -4.69
N ARG A 100 -4.63 -6.34 -3.55
CA ARG A 100 -3.28 -5.79 -3.38
C ARG A 100 -2.26 -6.80 -2.89
N GLY A 101 -2.65 -8.08 -2.79
CA GLY A 101 -1.77 -9.16 -2.34
C GLY A 101 -1.70 -9.34 -0.83
N PHE A 102 -2.68 -8.84 -0.10
CA PHE A 102 -2.77 -8.94 1.35
C PHE A 102 -4.10 -9.56 1.76
N GLU A 103 -4.13 -10.22 2.91
CA GLU A 103 -5.33 -10.73 3.55
C GLU A 103 -5.41 -10.15 4.96
N LEU A 104 -6.39 -9.28 5.21
CA LEU A 104 -6.61 -8.75 6.56
C LEU A 104 -7.25 -9.81 7.43
N VAL A 105 -6.48 -10.35 8.38
CA VAL A 105 -6.89 -11.49 9.22
C VAL A 105 -7.19 -11.12 10.67
N GLY A 106 -6.67 -10.00 11.19
CA GLY A 106 -6.88 -9.60 12.58
C GLY A 106 -6.80 -8.10 12.82
N LEU A 107 -7.55 -7.63 13.82
CA LEU A 107 -7.60 -6.25 14.26
C LEU A 107 -7.28 -6.18 15.74
N PHE A 108 -6.42 -5.24 16.15
CA PHE A 108 -5.98 -5.08 17.54
C PHE A 108 -6.16 -3.64 18.01
N ASP A 109 -6.64 -3.48 19.24
CA ASP A 109 -6.75 -2.17 19.89
C ASP A 109 -6.57 -2.31 21.41
N SER A 110 -5.97 -1.30 22.04
CA SER A 110 -5.83 -1.23 23.50
C SER A 110 -7.18 -1.06 24.23
N ASN A 111 -8.21 -0.59 23.54
CA ASN A 111 -9.58 -0.44 24.03
C ASN A 111 -10.53 -1.50 23.43
N ALA A 112 -10.05 -2.69 23.11
CA ALA A 112 -10.84 -3.76 22.47
C ALA A 112 -12.12 -4.09 23.27
N ASP A 113 -12.10 -3.99 24.59
CA ASP A 113 -13.29 -4.21 25.44
C ASP A 113 -14.46 -3.28 25.09
N LYS A 114 -14.18 -2.04 24.68
CA LYS A 114 -15.20 -1.08 24.23
C LYS A 114 -15.67 -1.34 22.80
N MET A 115 -15.03 -2.28 22.12
CA MET A 115 -15.26 -2.60 20.72
C MET A 115 -15.76 -4.03 20.50
N LYS A 116 -16.16 -4.74 21.56
CA LYS A 116 -16.58 -6.16 21.50
C LYS A 116 -17.69 -6.44 20.49
N ASP A 117 -18.60 -5.47 20.31
CA ASP A 117 -19.73 -5.60 19.39
C ASP A 117 -19.40 -5.07 17.96
N ILE A 118 -18.19 -4.52 17.77
CA ILE A 118 -17.78 -3.99 16.47
C ILE A 118 -17.21 -5.11 15.63
N ARG A 119 -17.75 -5.24 14.43
CA ARG A 119 -17.20 -6.12 13.38
C ARG A 119 -16.81 -5.27 12.16
N ILE A 120 -15.60 -5.45 11.68
CA ILE A 120 -15.10 -4.78 10.48
C ILE A 120 -14.78 -5.86 9.45
N LYS A 121 -15.51 -5.90 8.35
CA LYS A 121 -15.46 -7.00 7.36
C LYS A 121 -15.58 -8.39 7.99
N GLY A 122 -16.39 -8.54 9.02
CA GLY A 122 -16.57 -9.79 9.74
C GLY A 122 -15.51 -10.09 10.81
N LEU A 123 -14.43 -9.33 10.87
CA LEU A 123 -13.36 -9.51 11.87
C LEU A 123 -13.71 -8.84 13.21
N SER A 124 -13.36 -9.51 14.29
CA SER A 124 -13.41 -8.98 15.66
C SER A 124 -12.19 -8.12 15.94
N VAL A 125 -12.34 -7.19 16.89
CA VAL A 125 -11.20 -6.47 17.47
C VAL A 125 -10.71 -7.23 18.69
N TYR A 126 -9.42 -7.57 18.72
CA TYR A 126 -8.74 -8.27 19.80
C TYR A 126 -7.99 -7.29 20.70
N PRO A 127 -7.86 -7.57 22.01
CA PRO A 127 -6.96 -6.84 22.87
C PRO A 127 -5.50 -7.07 22.44
N VAL A 128 -4.66 -6.06 22.63
CA VAL A 128 -3.23 -6.15 22.28
C VAL A 128 -2.52 -7.23 23.09
N GLU A 129 -3.04 -7.56 24.26
CA GLU A 129 -2.57 -8.60 25.17
C GLU A 129 -2.62 -10.00 24.55
N ASP A 130 -3.56 -10.25 23.64
CA ASP A 130 -3.73 -11.56 22.99
C ASP A 130 -2.78 -11.77 21.78
N LEU A 131 -1.92 -10.80 21.47
CA LEU A 131 -1.10 -10.77 20.28
C LEU A 131 -0.25 -12.02 20.09
N GLU A 132 0.45 -12.48 21.14
CA GLU A 132 1.37 -13.63 21.06
C GLU A 132 0.63 -14.94 20.78
N VAL A 133 -0.53 -15.11 21.39
CA VAL A 133 -1.38 -16.30 21.16
C VAL A 133 -1.91 -16.26 19.74
N TYR A 134 -2.45 -15.13 19.32
CA TYR A 134 -2.98 -14.95 17.97
C TYR A 134 -1.94 -15.18 16.87
N CYS A 135 -0.73 -14.64 17.05
CA CYS A 135 0.34 -14.78 16.07
C CYS A 135 0.84 -16.23 15.92
N LYS A 136 0.80 -17.03 16.98
CA LYS A 136 1.15 -18.46 16.92
C LYS A 136 0.15 -19.28 16.08
N GLU A 137 -1.12 -18.91 16.11
CA GLU A 137 -2.18 -19.63 15.40
C GLU A 137 -2.32 -19.16 13.94
N VAL A 138 -2.21 -17.87 13.71
CA VAL A 138 -2.52 -17.24 12.41
C VAL A 138 -1.29 -17.04 11.55
N GLU A 139 -0.11 -16.85 12.16
CA GLU A 139 1.18 -16.58 11.50
C GLU A 139 1.12 -15.38 10.53
N PRO A 140 0.72 -14.18 10.98
CA PRO A 140 0.70 -13.00 10.13
C PRO A 140 2.12 -12.63 9.68
N LYS A 141 2.24 -12.03 8.50
CA LYS A 141 3.52 -11.60 7.92
C LYS A 141 3.68 -10.08 7.90
N VAL A 142 2.56 -9.34 8.01
CA VAL A 142 2.53 -7.89 7.85
C VAL A 142 1.72 -7.26 8.98
N ALA A 143 2.18 -6.13 9.49
CA ALA A 143 1.45 -5.30 10.44
C ALA A 143 1.16 -3.90 9.86
N VAL A 144 -0.10 -3.47 9.98
CA VAL A 144 -0.53 -2.10 9.68
C VAL A 144 -0.63 -1.34 11.01
N LEU A 145 0.07 -0.21 11.13
CA LEU A 145 0.12 0.58 12.36
C LEU A 145 -0.66 1.89 12.19
N CYS A 146 -1.86 1.95 12.78
CA CYS A 146 -2.73 3.13 12.84
C CYS A 146 -2.85 3.66 14.28
N VAL A 147 -1.78 3.55 15.04
CA VAL A 147 -1.70 3.94 16.45
C VAL A 147 -1.00 5.28 16.61
N PRO A 148 -1.17 6.00 17.74
CA PRO A 148 -0.37 7.17 18.08
C PRO A 148 1.12 6.84 18.10
N THR A 149 1.96 7.84 17.81
CA THR A 149 3.43 7.68 17.75
C THR A 149 4.01 7.10 19.04
N GLU A 150 3.45 7.51 20.18
CA GLU A 150 3.90 7.11 21.52
C GLU A 150 3.60 5.64 21.83
N ALA A 151 2.56 5.07 21.22
CA ALA A 151 2.18 3.66 21.42
C ALA A 151 2.94 2.71 20.47
N ALA A 152 3.44 3.22 19.36
CA ALA A 152 4.07 2.40 18.33
C ALA A 152 5.32 1.62 18.79
N PRO A 153 6.27 2.19 19.57
CA PRO A 153 7.49 1.49 19.97
C PRO A 153 7.23 0.14 20.64
N ALA A 154 6.34 0.12 21.65
CA ALA A 154 6.05 -1.10 22.40
C ALA A 154 5.38 -2.19 21.53
N ILE A 155 4.52 -1.78 20.59
CA ILE A 155 3.86 -2.70 19.67
C ILE A 155 4.89 -3.27 18.67
N VAL A 156 5.73 -2.41 18.09
CA VAL A 156 6.75 -2.80 17.11
C VAL A 156 7.75 -3.77 17.72
N GLU A 157 8.22 -3.52 18.94
CA GLU A 157 9.15 -4.41 19.65
C GLU A 157 8.55 -5.82 19.80
N ARG A 158 7.30 -5.94 20.22
CA ARG A 158 6.60 -7.23 20.34
C ARG A 158 6.46 -7.92 18.98
N LEU A 159 6.09 -7.17 17.93
CA LEU A 159 5.92 -7.71 16.59
C LEU A 159 7.24 -8.24 16.03
N VAL A 160 8.32 -7.48 16.16
CA VAL A 160 9.66 -7.90 15.70
C VAL A 160 10.13 -9.16 16.44
N ASN A 161 9.92 -9.22 17.76
CA ASN A 161 10.23 -10.42 18.57
C ASN A 161 9.41 -11.65 18.15
N LEU A 162 8.22 -11.47 17.57
CA LEU A 162 7.38 -12.52 17.01
C LEU A 162 7.74 -12.85 15.54
N GLY A 163 8.77 -12.21 14.96
CA GLY A 163 9.21 -12.42 13.59
C GLY A 163 8.39 -11.67 12.53
N ILE A 164 7.53 -10.72 12.94
CA ILE A 164 6.80 -9.87 12.01
C ILE A 164 7.66 -8.65 11.71
N THR A 165 8.24 -8.63 10.51
CA THR A 165 9.24 -7.63 10.10
C THR A 165 8.79 -6.75 8.93
N ASN A 166 7.50 -6.80 8.54
CA ASN A 166 6.98 -6.02 7.44
C ASN A 166 5.87 -5.08 7.94
N PHE A 167 6.01 -3.79 7.70
CA PHE A 167 5.15 -2.75 8.28
C PHE A 167 4.58 -1.81 7.24
N TRP A 168 3.28 -1.57 7.30
CA TRP A 168 2.62 -0.43 6.66
C TRP A 168 2.30 0.58 7.76
N ASN A 169 3.09 1.67 7.83
CA ASN A 169 3.19 2.51 9.00
C ASN A 169 2.53 3.88 8.80
N PHE A 170 1.51 4.17 9.61
CA PHE A 170 0.82 5.47 9.69
C PHE A 170 1.14 6.22 11.01
N SER A 171 1.96 5.64 11.90
CA SER A 171 2.18 6.17 13.25
C SER A 171 3.23 7.27 13.35
N HIS A 172 3.95 7.59 12.27
CA HIS A 172 5.11 8.49 12.25
C HIS A 172 6.33 8.02 13.10
N TYR A 173 6.28 6.85 13.74
CA TYR A 173 7.43 6.27 14.43
C TYR A 173 8.43 5.73 13.41
N ASP A 174 9.71 6.10 13.56
CA ASP A 174 10.78 5.65 12.64
C ASP A 174 11.21 4.22 12.98
N ILE A 175 10.51 3.25 12.43
CA ILE A 175 10.75 1.83 12.67
C ILE A 175 12.08 1.40 12.05
N ALA A 176 12.37 1.83 10.83
CA ALA A 176 13.53 1.36 10.08
C ALA A 176 14.86 1.74 10.75
N SER A 177 14.96 2.92 11.35
CA SER A 177 16.14 3.35 12.09
C SER A 177 16.34 2.59 13.40
N ASN A 178 15.26 2.14 14.05
CA ASN A 178 15.33 1.44 15.33
C ASN A 178 15.48 -0.09 15.16
N TYR A 179 15.04 -0.66 14.04
CA TYR A 179 15.07 -2.10 13.78
C TYR A 179 15.69 -2.39 12.41
N PRO A 180 17.02 -2.59 12.32
CA PRO A 180 17.68 -2.96 11.07
C PRO A 180 17.12 -4.28 10.49
N GLY A 181 16.84 -4.32 9.20
CA GLY A 181 16.36 -5.52 8.51
C GLY A 181 14.85 -5.65 8.41
N VAL A 182 14.07 -4.69 8.91
CA VAL A 182 12.63 -4.64 8.68
C VAL A 182 12.29 -3.96 7.34
N THR A 183 11.18 -4.33 6.75
CA THR A 183 10.61 -3.66 5.58
C THR A 183 9.50 -2.72 6.03
N VAL A 184 9.62 -1.43 5.73
CA VAL A 184 8.65 -0.43 6.14
C VAL A 184 8.21 0.42 4.95
N GLU A 185 6.91 0.53 4.72
CA GLU A 185 6.33 1.56 3.87
C GLU A 185 5.61 2.58 4.77
N ASN A 186 6.18 3.79 4.86
CA ASN A 186 5.62 4.89 5.65
C ASN A 186 4.59 5.67 4.85
N VAL A 187 3.48 6.02 5.50
CA VAL A 187 2.42 6.86 4.94
C VAL A 187 2.28 8.14 5.77
N HIS A 188 2.78 9.23 5.22
CA HIS A 188 2.68 10.57 5.81
C HIS A 188 1.65 11.40 5.04
N LEU A 189 0.41 11.42 5.53
CA LEU A 189 -0.69 12.13 4.85
C LEU A 189 -0.43 13.64 4.75
N ASN A 190 0.25 14.20 5.75
CA ASN A 190 0.60 15.62 5.78
C ASN A 190 1.59 16.02 4.67
N ASP A 191 2.48 15.13 4.25
CA ASP A 191 3.44 15.41 3.16
C ASP A 191 2.71 15.67 1.84
N SER A 192 1.63 14.94 1.60
CA SER A 192 0.78 15.14 0.43
C SER A 192 0.10 16.51 0.46
N LEU A 193 -0.35 16.97 1.64
CA LEU A 193 -0.96 18.27 1.81
C LEU A 193 0.05 19.41 1.62
N MET A 194 1.28 19.26 2.14
CA MET A 194 2.36 20.23 1.90
C MET A 194 2.75 20.31 0.43
N THR A 195 2.78 19.17 -0.26
CA THR A 195 3.02 19.12 -1.72
C THR A 195 1.94 19.88 -2.48
N LEU A 196 0.67 19.78 -2.08
CA LEU A 196 -0.43 20.56 -2.67
C LEU A 196 -0.24 22.04 -2.44
N SER A 197 0.13 22.47 -1.23
CA SER A 197 0.42 23.88 -0.91
C SER A 197 1.48 24.46 -1.84
N TYR A 198 2.59 23.74 -2.02
CA TYR A 198 3.65 24.15 -2.95
C TYR A 198 3.13 24.30 -4.40
N GLN A 199 2.28 23.37 -4.86
CA GLN A 199 1.73 23.44 -6.22
C GLN A 199 0.79 24.65 -6.42
N ILE A 200 0.05 25.04 -5.37
CA ILE A 200 -0.82 26.24 -5.42
C ILE A 200 0.04 27.49 -5.57
N MET A 201 1.06 27.66 -4.72
CA MET A 201 1.97 28.81 -4.75
C MET A 201 2.63 28.98 -6.13
N ASN A 202 3.16 27.89 -6.69
CA ASN A 202 3.80 27.94 -8.01
C ASN A 202 2.84 28.30 -9.17
N ARG A 203 1.55 28.02 -9.04
CA ARG A 203 0.56 28.43 -10.06
C ARG A 203 0.26 29.93 -9.99
N GLU A 204 0.21 30.48 -8.80
CA GLU A 204 -0.01 31.92 -8.59
C GLU A 204 1.17 32.72 -9.12
N GLU A 205 2.42 32.28 -8.86
CA GLU A 205 3.64 32.92 -9.39
C GLU A 205 3.78 32.85 -10.91
N GLN A 206 3.14 31.90 -11.60
CA GLN A 206 3.16 31.77 -13.06
C GLN A 206 2.01 32.53 -13.75
N ALA A 207 1.06 33.03 -12.96
CA ALA A 207 -0.10 33.78 -13.47
C ALA A 207 0.08 35.30 -13.39
N ASP A 208 1.10 35.77 -12.64
CA ASP A 208 1.55 37.16 -12.56
C ASP A 208 2.71 37.39 -13.58
#